data_7d6c8269fc2c2cfc35dd48bcc6bb0d52
#
_entry.id   7d6c8269fc2c2cfc35dd48bcc6bb0d52
#
_cell.length_a   1.000
_cell.length_b   1.000
_cell.length_c   1.000
_cell.angle_alpha   90.00
_cell.angle_beta   90.00
_cell.angle_gamma   90.00
#
_symmetry.space_group_name_H-M   'P 1'
#
loop_
_entity.id
_entity.type
_entity.pdbx_description
1 polymer ?
#
loop_
_entity_poly.entity_id
_entity_poly.type
_entity_poly.pdbx_seq_one_letter_code
_entity_poly.pdbx_strand_id
1 'polypeptide(L)'
;FTYWEKFDYMGVFWGVAVIGISGLVLWQPTLATTFLPGWVLNVATIFHGEMAMLAAVFLFTVHFFNNHFRPDKLPPPDIVMFTGTQSLEEFKREHTLQYQRLVDSGQLEKYLVQAPSQPMTLGSKLLGITLIICGLLLLVLVTVGFFGGHTPHSFTE
;
A
#
# COMPACT_ATOMS: atom_id res chain seq x y z
N PHE A 1 1.20 10.41 -13.75
CA PHE A 1 1.05 9.07 -13.15
C PHE A 1 1.31 8.01 -14.20
N THR A 2 2.20 7.06 -13.87
CA THR A 2 2.47 5.88 -14.68
C THR A 2 1.27 4.92 -14.65
N TYR A 3 1.26 3.94 -15.56
CA TYR A 3 0.22 2.89 -15.57
C TYR A 3 0.19 2.10 -14.23
N TRP A 4 1.36 1.79 -13.68
CA TRP A 4 1.50 1.05 -12.43
C TRP A 4 0.94 1.81 -11.21
N GLU A 5 1.19 3.11 -11.12
CA GLU A 5 0.64 3.96 -10.07
C GLU A 5 -0.89 4.04 -10.13
N LYS A 6 -1.46 4.10 -11.33
CA LYS A 6 -2.92 4.09 -11.51
C LYS A 6 -3.53 2.76 -11.08
N PHE A 7 -2.87 1.66 -11.44
CA PHE A 7 -3.31 0.32 -11.06
C PHE A 7 -3.26 0.13 -9.53
N ASP A 8 -2.16 0.52 -8.91
CA ASP A 8 -1.98 0.50 -7.46
C ASP A 8 -3.07 1.31 -6.74
N TYR A 9 -3.29 2.55 -7.19
CA TYR A 9 -4.29 3.43 -6.61
C TYR A 9 -5.71 2.83 -6.68
N MET A 10 -6.09 2.30 -7.83
CA MET A 10 -7.39 1.67 -8.00
C MET A 10 -7.55 0.41 -7.16
N GLY A 11 -6.50 -0.41 -7.05
CA GLY A 11 -6.49 -1.62 -6.22
C GLY A 11 -6.68 -1.31 -4.73
N VAL A 12 -5.94 -0.33 -4.23
CA VAL A 12 -6.05 0.11 -2.83
C VAL A 12 -7.44 0.71 -2.55
N PHE A 13 -7.93 1.59 -3.42
CA PHE A 13 -9.23 2.23 -3.25
C PHE A 13 -10.39 1.23 -3.22
N TRP A 14 -10.40 0.28 -4.16
CA TRP A 14 -11.37 -0.79 -4.21
C TRP A 14 -11.27 -1.71 -2.97
N GLY A 15 -10.07 -2.13 -2.62
CA GLY A 15 -9.81 -3.01 -1.47
C GLY A 15 -10.29 -2.39 -0.16
N VAL A 16 -9.98 -1.12 0.09
CA VAL A 16 -10.41 -0.39 1.28
C VAL A 16 -11.94 -0.31 1.35
N ALA A 17 -12.62 -0.05 0.23
CA ALA A 17 -14.09 0.01 0.21
C ALA A 17 -14.71 -1.35 0.57
N VAL A 18 -14.27 -2.43 -0.05
CA VAL A 18 -14.83 -3.77 0.18
C VAL A 18 -14.52 -4.29 1.58
N ILE A 19 -13.25 -4.19 2.01
CA ILE A 19 -12.83 -4.65 3.35
C ILE A 19 -13.46 -3.78 4.43
N GLY A 20 -13.54 -2.46 4.23
CA GLY A 20 -14.16 -1.53 5.17
C GLY A 20 -15.64 -1.79 5.38
N ILE A 21 -16.41 -1.94 4.31
CA ILE A 21 -17.86 -2.22 4.39
C ILE A 21 -18.11 -3.58 5.04
N SER A 22 -17.43 -4.63 4.59
CA SER A 22 -17.58 -5.97 5.19
C SER A 22 -17.13 -6.01 6.65
N GLY A 23 -16.05 -5.28 6.99
CA GLY A 23 -15.56 -5.14 8.37
C GLY A 23 -16.55 -4.44 9.28
N LEU A 24 -17.22 -3.37 8.82
CA LEU A 24 -18.26 -2.68 9.58
C LEU A 24 -19.46 -3.61 9.88
N VAL A 25 -19.88 -4.39 8.91
CA VAL A 25 -20.95 -5.38 9.09
C VAL A 25 -20.59 -6.42 10.15
N LEU A 26 -19.34 -6.90 10.13
CA LEU A 26 -18.83 -7.91 11.09
C LEU A 26 -18.55 -7.31 12.48
N TRP A 27 -18.18 -6.04 12.54
CA TRP A 27 -17.91 -5.37 13.83
C TRP A 27 -19.19 -5.11 14.62
N GLN A 28 -20.29 -4.83 13.94
CA GLN A 28 -21.60 -4.55 14.57
C GLN A 28 -22.69 -5.49 14.03
N PRO A 29 -22.58 -6.82 14.26
CA PRO A 29 -23.48 -7.81 13.66
C PRO A 29 -24.95 -7.61 14.08
N THR A 30 -25.16 -7.25 15.34
CA THR A 30 -26.53 -6.99 15.85
C THR A 30 -27.16 -5.80 15.17
N LEU A 31 -26.43 -4.70 14.97
CA LEU A 31 -26.90 -3.54 14.26
C LEU A 31 -27.13 -3.85 12.78
N ALA A 32 -26.19 -4.55 12.16
CA ALA A 32 -26.29 -4.93 10.75
C ALA A 32 -27.54 -5.77 10.48
N THR A 33 -27.87 -6.75 11.35
CA THR A 33 -29.03 -7.63 11.19
C THR A 33 -30.36 -6.96 11.50
N THR A 34 -30.35 -5.74 12.05
CA THR A 34 -31.60 -4.92 12.15
C THR A 34 -32.08 -4.46 10.77
N PHE A 35 -31.16 -4.24 9.83
CA PHE A 35 -31.47 -3.73 8.49
C PHE A 35 -31.25 -4.76 7.38
N LEU A 36 -30.39 -5.76 7.63
CA LEU A 36 -29.95 -6.73 6.63
C LEU A 36 -30.34 -8.16 7.07
N PRO A 37 -30.67 -9.05 6.13
CA PRO A 37 -30.90 -10.45 6.42
C PRO A 37 -29.67 -11.11 7.05
N GLY A 38 -29.85 -12.08 7.98
CA GLY A 38 -28.77 -12.70 8.73
C GLY A 38 -27.71 -13.41 7.85
N TRP A 39 -28.07 -13.88 6.66
CA TRP A 39 -27.12 -14.49 5.73
C TRP A 39 -26.02 -13.53 5.24
N VAL A 40 -26.27 -12.20 5.33
CA VAL A 40 -25.27 -11.19 4.96
C VAL A 40 -24.00 -11.27 5.82
N LEU A 41 -24.13 -11.70 7.09
CA LEU A 41 -22.98 -11.92 7.96
C LEU A 41 -22.04 -12.99 7.40
N ASN A 42 -22.59 -14.08 6.89
CA ASN A 42 -21.80 -15.16 6.27
C ASN A 42 -21.09 -14.66 5.01
N VAL A 43 -21.80 -13.92 4.17
CA VAL A 43 -21.23 -13.30 2.97
C VAL A 43 -20.13 -12.30 3.36
N ALA A 44 -20.39 -11.44 4.35
CA ALA A 44 -19.40 -10.48 4.84
C ALA A 44 -18.14 -11.18 5.37
N THR A 45 -18.27 -12.30 6.08
CA THR A 45 -17.13 -13.08 6.58
C THR A 45 -16.26 -13.59 5.44
N ILE A 46 -16.87 -14.18 4.41
CA ILE A 46 -16.14 -14.69 3.24
C ILE A 46 -15.45 -13.55 2.52
N PHE A 47 -16.20 -12.48 2.17
CA PHE A 47 -15.64 -11.35 1.46
C PHE A 47 -14.51 -10.66 2.24
N HIS A 48 -14.70 -10.45 3.55
CA HIS A 48 -13.68 -9.82 4.38
C HIS A 48 -12.39 -10.65 4.43
N GLY A 49 -12.50 -11.96 4.65
CA GLY A 49 -11.35 -12.86 4.72
C GLY A 49 -10.62 -12.98 3.39
N GLU A 50 -11.33 -13.26 2.30
CA GLU A 50 -10.73 -13.42 0.97
C GLU A 50 -10.13 -12.11 0.45
N MET A 51 -10.83 -10.99 0.63
CA MET A 51 -10.33 -9.69 0.21
C MET A 51 -9.17 -9.20 1.08
N ALA A 52 -9.15 -9.52 2.38
CA ALA A 52 -8.01 -9.23 3.24
C ALA A 52 -6.76 -10.03 2.81
N MET A 53 -6.93 -11.30 2.45
CA MET A 53 -5.84 -12.11 1.91
C MET A 53 -5.34 -11.57 0.58
N LEU A 54 -6.25 -11.27 -0.35
CA LEU A 54 -5.90 -10.66 -1.64
C LEU A 54 -5.18 -9.31 -1.47
N ALA A 55 -5.67 -8.46 -0.56
CA ALA A 55 -5.05 -7.18 -0.24
C ALA A 55 -3.65 -7.36 0.36
N ALA A 56 -3.45 -8.33 1.25
CA ALA A 56 -2.14 -8.64 1.80
C ALA A 56 -1.16 -9.08 0.70
N VAL A 57 -1.57 -10.02 -0.16
CA VAL A 57 -0.77 -10.46 -1.31
C VAL A 57 -0.43 -9.30 -2.23
N PHE A 58 -1.41 -8.49 -2.61
CA PHE A 58 -1.21 -7.32 -3.48
C PHE A 58 -0.25 -6.31 -2.84
N LEU A 59 -0.45 -5.98 -1.57
CA LEU A 59 0.35 -5.00 -0.85
C LEU A 59 1.82 -5.42 -0.75
N PHE A 60 2.08 -6.67 -0.41
CA PHE A 60 3.46 -7.17 -0.24
C PHE A 60 4.14 -7.55 -1.55
N THR A 61 3.41 -7.85 -2.61
CA THR A 61 4.01 -8.18 -3.91
C THR A 61 4.06 -6.97 -4.83
N VAL A 62 2.92 -6.47 -5.28
CA VAL A 62 2.84 -5.43 -6.32
C VAL A 62 3.16 -4.05 -5.75
N HIS A 63 2.44 -3.63 -4.71
CA HIS A 63 2.58 -2.29 -4.14
C HIS A 63 3.97 -2.07 -3.52
N PHE A 64 4.42 -3.01 -2.70
CA PHE A 64 5.72 -2.92 -2.03
C PHE A 64 6.89 -2.96 -3.02
N PHE A 65 6.81 -3.84 -4.04
CA PHE A 65 7.80 -3.90 -5.11
C PHE A 65 7.85 -2.60 -5.92
N ASN A 66 6.68 -2.08 -6.35
CA ASN A 66 6.62 -0.87 -7.14
C ASN A 66 7.19 0.36 -6.43
N ASN A 67 7.01 0.43 -5.11
CA ASN A 67 7.46 1.59 -4.33
C ASN A 67 8.94 1.51 -3.90
N HIS A 68 9.48 0.31 -3.70
CA HIS A 68 10.79 0.19 -3.06
C HIS A 68 11.83 -0.60 -3.86
N PHE A 69 11.41 -1.51 -4.73
CA PHE A 69 12.32 -2.46 -5.39
C PHE A 69 12.31 -2.38 -6.92
N ARG A 70 11.52 -1.51 -7.49
CA ARG A 70 11.57 -1.23 -8.93
C ARG A 70 12.95 -0.67 -9.29
N PRO A 71 13.59 -1.12 -10.39
CA PRO A 71 14.97 -0.77 -10.72
C PRO A 71 15.29 0.73 -10.74
N ASP A 72 14.33 1.56 -11.13
CA ASP A 72 14.44 3.02 -11.19
C ASP A 72 14.24 3.72 -9.83
N LYS A 73 13.81 2.97 -8.80
CA LYS A 73 13.67 3.44 -7.41
C LYS A 73 14.80 2.96 -6.48
N LEU A 74 15.76 2.23 -7.01
CA LEU A 74 16.91 1.76 -6.22
C LEU A 74 17.94 2.86 -5.99
N PRO A 75 18.61 2.91 -4.84
CA PRO A 75 18.47 2.03 -3.67
C PRO A 75 17.30 2.43 -2.76
N PRO A 76 16.60 1.44 -2.15
CA PRO A 76 15.53 1.73 -1.20
C PRO A 76 16.08 2.36 0.09
N PRO A 77 15.25 3.08 0.86
CA PRO A 77 13.86 3.43 0.59
C PRO A 77 13.72 4.66 -0.29
N ASP A 78 12.62 4.76 -1.04
CA ASP A 78 12.21 6.03 -1.63
C ASP A 78 11.73 6.97 -0.51
N ILE A 79 12.42 8.10 -0.34
CA ILE A 79 12.16 9.04 0.75
C ILE A 79 11.12 10.11 0.40
N VAL A 80 10.63 10.14 -0.83
CA VAL A 80 9.63 11.12 -1.30
C VAL A 80 8.38 11.11 -0.43
N MET A 81 7.94 9.92 0.01
CA MET A 81 6.77 9.77 0.88
C MET A 81 6.91 10.46 2.24
N PHE A 82 8.13 10.71 2.71
CA PHE A 82 8.40 11.36 3.99
C PHE A 82 8.78 12.83 3.83
N THR A 83 9.48 13.17 2.74
CA THR A 83 10.00 14.51 2.49
C THR A 83 9.02 15.37 1.69
N GLY A 84 8.13 14.75 0.93
CA GLY A 84 7.23 15.41 -0.01
C GLY A 84 7.95 16.05 -1.19
N THR A 85 9.25 15.78 -1.37
CA THR A 85 10.08 16.39 -2.42
C THR A 85 10.76 15.34 -3.27
N GLN A 86 10.82 15.59 -4.56
CA GLN A 86 11.43 14.73 -5.57
C GLN A 86 12.49 15.54 -6.34
N SER A 87 13.51 14.87 -6.87
CA SER A 87 14.47 15.56 -7.72
C SER A 87 13.81 16.01 -9.02
N LEU A 88 14.26 17.17 -9.55
CA LEU A 88 13.72 17.71 -10.81
C LEU A 88 13.91 16.72 -11.97
N GLU A 89 15.01 16.00 -12.00
CA GLU A 89 15.30 15.01 -13.05
C GLU A 89 14.34 13.82 -12.96
N GLU A 90 14.08 13.33 -11.77
CA GLU A 90 13.12 12.26 -11.53
C GLU A 90 11.69 12.70 -11.88
N PHE A 91 11.28 13.89 -11.44
CA PHE A 91 10.00 14.49 -11.81
C PHE A 91 9.82 14.62 -13.33
N LYS A 92 10.84 15.08 -14.03
CA LYS A 92 10.84 15.18 -15.49
C LYS A 92 10.69 13.81 -16.16
N ARG A 93 11.32 12.78 -15.63
CA ARG A 93 11.26 11.42 -16.15
C ARG A 93 9.90 10.76 -15.91
N GLU A 94 9.36 10.89 -14.71
CA GLU A 94 8.12 10.22 -14.30
C GLU A 94 6.85 11.00 -14.70
N HIS A 95 6.94 12.32 -14.71
CA HIS A 95 5.81 13.22 -14.97
C HIS A 95 6.08 14.16 -16.18
N THR A 96 6.60 13.63 -17.27
CA THR A 96 7.05 14.39 -18.45
C THR A 96 6.02 15.40 -18.95
N LEU A 97 4.75 15.01 -19.10
CA LEU A 97 3.69 15.90 -19.57
C LEU A 97 3.39 17.02 -18.57
N GLN A 98 3.43 16.73 -17.28
CA GLN A 98 3.22 17.72 -16.24
C GLN A 98 4.39 18.70 -16.20
N TYR A 99 5.62 18.20 -16.29
CA TYR A 99 6.81 19.01 -16.38
C TYR A 99 6.73 19.99 -17.57
N GLN A 100 6.41 19.50 -18.78
CA GLN A 100 6.25 20.33 -19.95
C GLN A 100 5.19 21.42 -19.77
N ARG A 101 4.02 21.08 -19.22
CA ARG A 101 2.97 22.07 -18.92
C ARG A 101 3.44 23.16 -17.97
N LEU A 102 4.22 22.81 -16.95
CA LEU A 102 4.77 23.77 -15.99
C LEU A 102 5.82 24.69 -16.64
N VAL A 103 6.65 24.15 -17.54
CA VAL A 103 7.62 24.94 -18.31
C VAL A 103 6.89 25.90 -19.26
N ASP A 104 5.96 25.39 -20.06
CA ASP A 104 5.22 26.16 -21.07
C ASP A 104 4.39 27.31 -20.43
N SER A 105 3.87 27.07 -19.23
CA SER A 105 3.11 28.07 -18.47
C SER A 105 3.97 29.02 -17.63
N GLY A 106 5.31 28.83 -17.59
CA GLY A 106 6.22 29.61 -16.76
C GLY A 106 6.04 29.42 -15.26
N GLN A 107 5.36 28.35 -14.84
CA GLN A 107 5.06 28.10 -13.42
C GLN A 107 6.05 27.18 -12.72
N LEU A 108 7.03 26.61 -13.42
CA LEU A 108 7.94 25.63 -12.86
C LEU A 108 8.66 26.15 -11.61
N GLU A 109 9.16 27.38 -11.65
CA GLU A 109 9.91 27.97 -10.52
C GLU A 109 9.09 28.08 -9.23
N LYS A 110 7.77 28.21 -9.34
CA LYS A 110 6.87 28.28 -8.18
C LYS A 110 6.86 26.96 -7.37
N TYR A 111 7.17 25.86 -8.01
CA TYR A 111 7.17 24.53 -7.40
C TYR A 111 8.58 24.02 -7.04
N LEU A 112 9.62 24.77 -7.41
CA LEU A 112 10.98 24.45 -6.98
C LEU A 112 11.15 24.83 -5.51
N VAL A 113 11.59 23.84 -4.73
CA VAL A 113 11.88 24.02 -3.30
C VAL A 113 13.32 23.58 -3.01
N GLN A 114 13.84 24.02 -1.87
CA GLN A 114 15.15 23.56 -1.43
C GLN A 114 15.13 22.07 -1.14
N ALA A 115 16.26 21.41 -1.40
CA ALA A 115 16.44 20.00 -1.03
C ALA A 115 16.23 19.82 0.48
N PRO A 116 15.66 18.66 0.92
CA PRO A 116 15.49 18.36 2.33
C PRO A 116 16.80 18.47 3.11
N SER A 117 16.72 18.95 4.34
CA SER A 117 17.90 19.01 5.21
C SER A 117 18.52 17.63 5.45
N GLN A 118 19.81 17.60 5.76
CA GLN A 118 20.50 16.33 6.04
C GLN A 118 19.86 15.51 7.16
N PRO A 119 19.46 16.12 8.32
CA PRO A 119 18.76 15.39 9.37
C PRO A 119 17.43 14.80 8.89
N MET A 120 16.66 15.54 8.09
CA MET A 120 15.39 15.06 7.53
C MET A 120 15.61 13.89 6.57
N THR A 121 16.61 14.00 5.69
CA THR A 121 16.98 12.92 4.77
C THR A 121 17.41 11.66 5.50
N LEU A 122 18.27 11.79 6.53
CA LEU A 122 18.73 10.66 7.32
C LEU A 122 17.58 10.02 8.12
N GLY A 123 16.77 10.84 8.79
CA GLY A 123 15.59 10.38 9.53
C GLY A 123 14.60 9.63 8.63
N SER A 124 14.32 10.18 7.45
CA SER A 124 13.45 9.54 6.45
C SER A 124 14.00 8.20 5.96
N LYS A 125 15.31 8.10 5.71
CA LYS A 125 15.97 6.85 5.33
C LYS A 125 15.90 5.80 6.45
N LEU A 126 16.21 6.19 7.68
CA LEU A 126 16.13 5.27 8.83
C LEU A 126 14.70 4.77 9.04
N LEU A 127 13.72 5.66 9.02
CA LEU A 127 12.32 5.30 9.15
C LEU A 127 11.88 4.36 8.01
N GLY A 128 12.22 4.71 6.77
CA GLY A 128 11.89 3.89 5.59
C GLY A 128 12.50 2.49 5.66
N ILE A 129 13.79 2.36 6.04
CA ILE A 129 14.44 1.06 6.22
C ILE A 129 13.73 0.25 7.33
N THR A 130 13.41 0.89 8.46
CA THR A 130 12.69 0.22 9.55
C THR A 130 11.33 -0.31 9.06
N LEU A 131 10.56 0.49 8.32
CA LEU A 131 9.27 0.08 7.77
C LEU A 131 9.41 -1.07 6.76
N ILE A 132 10.44 -1.05 5.91
CA ILE A 132 10.74 -2.14 4.96
C ILE A 132 11.03 -3.44 5.73
N ILE A 133 11.89 -3.38 6.75
CA ILE A 133 12.21 -4.56 7.58
C ILE A 133 10.96 -5.08 8.27
N CYS A 134 10.14 -4.22 8.87
CA CYS A 134 8.85 -4.60 9.47
C CYS A 134 7.90 -5.25 8.45
N GLY A 135 7.80 -4.67 7.25
CA GLY A 135 6.98 -5.22 6.16
C GLY A 135 7.44 -6.62 5.73
N LEU A 136 8.74 -6.83 5.55
CA LEU A 136 9.31 -8.14 5.21
C LEU A 136 9.10 -9.15 6.34
N LEU A 137 9.27 -8.73 7.60
CA LEU A 137 8.99 -9.59 8.75
C LEU A 137 7.52 -10.02 8.81
N LEU A 138 6.60 -9.08 8.59
CA LEU A 138 5.16 -9.38 8.54
C LEU A 138 4.84 -10.34 7.39
N LEU A 139 5.45 -10.17 6.22
CA LEU A 139 5.29 -11.09 5.10
C LEU A 139 5.71 -12.51 5.47
N VAL A 140 6.85 -12.66 6.13
CA VAL A 140 7.32 -13.97 6.62
C VAL A 140 6.35 -14.55 7.63
N LEU A 141 5.89 -13.76 8.61
CA LEU A 141 4.94 -14.22 9.63
C LEU A 141 3.60 -14.66 9.03
N VAL A 142 3.05 -13.89 8.07
CA VAL A 142 1.81 -14.25 7.36
C VAL A 142 2.01 -15.53 6.56
N THR A 143 3.12 -15.68 5.87
CA THR A 143 3.44 -16.88 5.09
C THR A 143 3.56 -18.10 5.99
N VAL A 144 4.30 -18.00 7.09
CA VAL A 144 4.45 -19.10 8.08
C VAL A 144 3.10 -19.44 8.70
N GLY A 145 2.29 -18.44 9.07
CA GLY A 145 0.96 -18.67 9.63
C GLY A 145 0.01 -19.36 8.64
N PHE A 146 0.06 -18.95 7.38
CA PHE A 146 -0.76 -19.54 6.32
C PHE A 146 -0.40 -21.02 6.08
N PHE A 147 0.87 -21.33 5.92
CA PHE A 147 1.32 -22.72 5.68
C PHE A 147 1.35 -23.56 6.95
N GLY A 148 1.65 -22.98 8.12
CA GLY A 148 1.70 -23.69 9.40
C GLY A 148 0.32 -24.05 9.96
N GLY A 149 -0.71 -23.24 9.69
CA GLY A 149 -2.08 -23.50 10.14
C GLY A 149 -2.81 -24.66 9.44
N HIS A 150 -2.22 -25.23 8.39
CA HIS A 150 -2.79 -26.34 7.62
C HIS A 150 -2.24 -27.71 8.03
N THR A 151 -1.53 -27.83 9.15
CA THR A 151 -1.20 -29.17 9.69
C THR A 151 -2.49 -29.83 10.17
N PRO A 152 -2.90 -30.97 9.60
CA PRO A 152 -4.09 -31.68 10.09
C PRO A 152 -3.84 -32.04 11.55
N HIS A 153 -4.67 -31.54 12.45
CA HIS A 153 -4.71 -32.06 13.80
C HIS A 153 -5.18 -33.52 13.68
N SER A 154 -4.28 -34.47 13.83
CA SER A 154 -4.65 -35.85 14.01
C SER A 154 -5.46 -35.93 15.32
N PHE A 155 -6.78 -36.09 15.19
CA PHE A 155 -7.60 -36.49 16.32
C PHE A 155 -7.15 -37.90 16.69
N THR A 156 -6.19 -38.03 17.60
CA THR A 156 -5.95 -39.30 18.29
C THR A 156 -7.02 -39.39 19.34
N GLU A 157 -7.97 -40.33 19.11
CA GLU A 157 -8.92 -40.83 20.10
C GLU A 157 -8.21 -41.40 21.35
#